data_fd0b7d9d8710510d05f35da17bbc5678
#
_entry.id   fd0b7d9d8710510d05f35da17bbc5678
#
_cell.length_a   1.000
_cell.length_b   1.000
_cell.length_c   1.000
_cell.angle_alpha   90.00
_cell.angle_beta   90.00
_cell.angle_gamma   90.00
#
_symmetry.space_group_name_H-M   'P 1'
#
loop_
_entity.id
_entity.type
_entity.pdbx_description
1 polymer ?
#
loop_
_entity_poly.entity_id
_entity_poly.type
_entity_poly.pdbx_seq_one_letter_code
_entity_poly.pdbx_strand_id
1 'polypeptide(L)'
;EKLEELKAADTDIVEKAIAAFSAGATISEVRTARAAKADSIEVRKIYAHRWTERFEKLRFDTQAFKKETGKNVEIFLANMGPIPQHKARADFSTSFLQVGEFSVHLNNGFQDDEDKPGSRWDKCVEALKAGCDDKGTPYDCAVICSTDATYPEDVPALAPRLKEVLGKGTLFLAGAAPKDMEAVYREAGIDEFISVKANCYDILRMLQQKKGMRITEEEVK
;
A
#
# COMPACT_ATOMS: atom_id res chain seq x y z
N GLU A 1 25.35 -11.44 -52.46
CA GLU A 1 24.90 -11.40 -53.87
C GLU A 1 23.35 -11.40 -53.91
N LYS A 2 22.64 -12.45 -53.51
CA LYS A 2 21.16 -12.51 -53.56
C LYS A 2 20.42 -11.45 -52.76
N LEU A 3 20.97 -11.01 -51.65
CA LEU A 3 20.42 -9.89 -50.89
C LEU A 3 20.60 -8.54 -51.59
N GLU A 4 21.69 -8.33 -52.31
CA GLU A 4 21.91 -7.13 -53.09
C GLU A 4 21.00 -7.09 -54.33
N GLU A 5 20.76 -8.26 -54.99
CA GLU A 5 19.79 -8.38 -56.07
C GLU A 5 18.37 -8.03 -55.58
N LEU A 6 18.00 -8.51 -54.38
CA LEU A 6 16.72 -8.21 -53.74
C LEU A 6 16.60 -6.71 -53.36
N LYS A 7 17.66 -6.13 -52.82
CA LYS A 7 17.72 -4.72 -52.42
C LYS A 7 17.55 -3.76 -53.61
N ALA A 8 18.11 -4.14 -54.78
CA ALA A 8 18.03 -3.36 -56.02
C ALA A 8 16.75 -3.63 -56.83
N ALA A 9 15.90 -4.54 -56.40
CA ALA A 9 14.77 -5.02 -57.18
C ALA A 9 13.55 -4.09 -57.08
N ASP A 10 13.03 -3.69 -58.24
CA ASP A 10 11.73 -3.01 -58.39
C ASP A 10 10.60 -3.99 -58.78
N THR A 11 10.95 -5.12 -59.41
CA THR A 11 10.02 -6.19 -59.82
C THR A 11 10.50 -7.57 -59.31
N ASP A 12 9.66 -8.56 -59.38
CA ASP A 12 9.96 -9.95 -59.01
C ASP A 12 10.50 -10.09 -57.57
N ILE A 13 9.97 -9.27 -56.70
CA ILE A 13 10.48 -9.11 -55.31
C ILE A 13 10.34 -10.42 -54.54
N VAL A 14 9.21 -11.13 -54.74
CA VAL A 14 8.92 -12.39 -54.04
C VAL A 14 9.89 -13.47 -54.48
N GLU A 15 10.12 -13.64 -55.79
CA GLU A 15 11.04 -14.62 -56.37
C GLU A 15 12.48 -14.35 -55.89
N LYS A 16 12.89 -13.10 -55.85
CA LYS A 16 14.23 -12.70 -55.37
C LYS A 16 14.35 -12.90 -53.82
N ALA A 17 13.29 -12.67 -53.09
CA ALA A 17 13.28 -12.99 -51.65
C ALA A 17 13.39 -14.51 -51.41
N ILE A 18 12.65 -15.31 -52.16
CA ILE A 18 12.75 -16.77 -52.11
C ILE A 18 14.18 -17.23 -52.48
N ALA A 19 14.78 -16.67 -53.50
CA ALA A 19 16.16 -16.98 -53.89
C ALA A 19 17.18 -16.58 -52.77
N ALA A 20 16.96 -15.46 -52.08
CA ALA A 20 17.78 -15.05 -50.95
C ALA A 20 17.65 -16.02 -49.76
N PHE A 21 16.41 -16.44 -49.42
CA PHE A 21 16.18 -17.46 -48.40
C PHE A 21 16.79 -18.83 -48.76
N SER A 22 16.67 -19.22 -50.02
CA SER A 22 17.29 -20.45 -50.51
C SER A 22 18.81 -20.43 -50.48
N ALA A 23 19.40 -19.22 -50.54
CA ALA A 23 20.84 -18.99 -50.36
C ALA A 23 21.27 -18.82 -48.89
N GLY A 24 20.37 -19.03 -47.94
CA GLY A 24 20.66 -18.99 -46.51
C GLY A 24 20.44 -17.64 -45.81
N ALA A 25 19.79 -16.67 -46.46
CA ALA A 25 19.48 -15.41 -45.84
C ALA A 25 18.42 -15.58 -44.70
N THR A 26 18.57 -14.83 -43.61
CA THR A 26 17.62 -14.76 -42.53
C THR A 26 16.44 -13.83 -42.82
N ILE A 27 15.34 -13.96 -42.14
CA ILE A 27 14.18 -13.05 -42.21
C ILE A 27 14.63 -11.60 -41.94
N SER A 28 15.54 -11.39 -40.99
CA SER A 28 16.06 -10.06 -40.64
C SER A 28 16.84 -9.42 -41.77
N GLU A 29 17.67 -10.19 -42.46
CA GLU A 29 18.45 -9.71 -43.60
C GLU A 29 17.55 -9.38 -44.79
N VAL A 30 16.59 -10.21 -45.11
CA VAL A 30 15.61 -9.97 -46.19
C VAL A 30 14.78 -8.73 -45.88
N ARG A 31 14.30 -8.60 -44.65
CA ARG A 31 13.56 -7.41 -44.19
C ARG A 31 14.44 -6.13 -44.31
N THR A 32 15.69 -6.20 -43.91
CA THR A 32 16.62 -5.06 -44.01
C THR A 32 16.90 -4.68 -45.44
N ALA A 33 17.09 -5.67 -46.35
CA ALA A 33 17.30 -5.43 -47.77
C ALA A 33 16.08 -4.76 -48.46
N ARG A 34 14.88 -5.00 -47.93
CA ARG A 34 13.62 -4.44 -48.44
C ARG A 34 13.08 -3.26 -47.61
N ALA A 35 13.77 -2.88 -46.56
CA ALA A 35 13.36 -1.71 -45.79
C ALA A 35 13.31 -0.49 -46.70
N ALA A 36 12.12 0.03 -46.96
CA ALA A 36 11.93 1.29 -47.67
C ALA A 36 12.64 2.39 -46.89
N LYS A 37 13.29 3.29 -47.61
CA LYS A 37 13.73 4.57 -47.04
C LYS A 37 12.46 5.42 -46.81
N ALA A 38 11.72 5.07 -45.78
CA ALA A 38 10.63 5.91 -45.33
C ALA A 38 11.20 7.01 -44.42
N ASP A 39 10.64 8.21 -44.53
CA ASP A 39 10.89 9.24 -43.53
C ASP A 39 10.58 8.67 -42.16
N SER A 40 11.52 8.76 -41.23
CA SER A 40 11.30 8.28 -39.87
C SER A 40 10.26 9.15 -39.19
N ILE A 41 9.11 8.55 -38.84
CA ILE A 41 8.17 9.23 -37.99
C ILE A 41 8.59 8.94 -36.55
N GLU A 42 9.03 9.96 -35.83
CA GLU A 42 9.24 9.84 -34.39
C GLU A 42 7.90 9.82 -33.68
N VAL A 43 7.58 8.70 -33.08
CA VAL A 43 6.44 8.58 -32.18
C VAL A 43 6.92 8.62 -30.74
N ARG A 44 6.24 9.39 -29.90
CA ARG A 44 6.49 9.37 -28.47
C ARG A 44 6.22 7.96 -27.93
N LYS A 45 7.22 7.34 -27.36
CA LYS A 45 7.09 5.99 -26.80
C LYS A 45 6.13 6.03 -25.64
N ILE A 46 5.08 5.22 -25.71
CA ILE A 46 4.19 4.97 -24.58
C ILE A 46 4.83 3.88 -23.74
N TYR A 47 5.16 4.20 -22.49
CA TYR A 47 5.68 3.20 -21.56
C TYR A 47 4.54 2.36 -21.01
N ALA A 48 4.74 1.05 -21.00
CA ALA A 48 3.81 0.13 -20.37
C ALA A 48 3.97 0.22 -18.84
N HIS A 49 2.90 0.54 -18.14
CA HIS A 49 2.86 0.61 -16.68
C HIS A 49 1.81 -0.36 -16.14
N ARG A 50 2.11 -0.98 -15.00
CA ARG A 50 1.12 -1.74 -14.24
C ARG A 50 0.40 -0.80 -13.26
N TRP A 51 -0.87 -1.06 -13.01
CA TRP A 51 -1.64 -0.31 -12.01
C TRP A 51 -1.05 -0.43 -10.60
N THR A 52 -0.31 -1.51 -10.34
CA THR A 52 0.27 -1.82 -9.02
C THR A 52 1.68 -1.26 -8.82
N GLU A 53 2.33 -0.70 -9.84
CA GLU A 53 3.73 -0.23 -9.74
C GLU A 53 4.00 0.70 -8.57
N ARG A 54 3.09 1.61 -8.29
CA ARG A 54 3.21 2.53 -7.15
C ARG A 54 3.22 1.79 -5.82
N PHE A 55 2.36 0.79 -5.67
CA PHE A 55 2.31 -0.05 -4.47
C PHE A 55 3.50 -1.00 -4.38
N GLU A 56 4.01 -1.51 -5.51
CA GLU A 56 5.22 -2.31 -5.54
C GLU A 56 6.42 -1.51 -5.04
N LYS A 57 6.61 -0.27 -5.53
CA LYS A 57 7.65 0.64 -5.03
C LYS A 57 7.50 0.93 -3.54
N LEU A 58 6.28 1.21 -3.08
CA LEU A 58 6.00 1.40 -1.66
C LEU A 58 6.43 0.20 -0.83
N ARG A 59 6.13 -1.01 -1.27
CA ARG A 59 6.55 -2.27 -0.60
C ARG A 59 8.06 -2.45 -0.61
N PHE A 60 8.72 -2.16 -1.73
CA PHE A 60 10.19 -2.21 -1.80
C PHE A 60 10.86 -1.25 -0.84
N ASP A 61 10.32 -0.04 -0.67
CA ASP A 61 10.84 0.92 0.31
C ASP A 61 10.73 0.37 1.74
N THR A 62 9.60 -0.26 2.10
CA THR A 62 9.42 -0.93 3.40
C THR A 62 10.41 -2.09 3.57
N GLN A 63 10.56 -2.94 2.56
CA GLN A 63 11.48 -4.09 2.58
C GLN A 63 12.93 -3.64 2.75
N ALA A 64 13.35 -2.60 2.01
CA ALA A 64 14.67 -2.03 2.10
C ALA A 64 14.95 -1.49 3.52
N PHE A 65 14.02 -0.72 4.07
CA PHE A 65 14.12 -0.19 5.43
C PHE A 65 14.21 -1.31 6.48
N LYS A 66 13.37 -2.33 6.36
CA LYS A 66 13.38 -3.49 7.26
C LYS A 66 14.69 -4.26 7.17
N LYS A 67 15.24 -4.43 5.96
CA LYS A 67 16.54 -5.10 5.76
C LYS A 67 17.70 -4.31 6.36
N GLU A 68 17.66 -2.98 6.25
CA GLU A 68 18.73 -2.10 6.73
C GLU A 68 18.68 -1.91 8.25
N THR A 69 17.49 -1.74 8.83
CA THR A 69 17.33 -1.31 10.22
C THR A 69 16.83 -2.40 11.15
N GLY A 70 16.30 -3.49 10.62
CA GLY A 70 15.56 -4.51 11.38
C GLY A 70 14.20 -4.04 11.92
N LYS A 71 13.78 -2.81 11.59
CA LYS A 71 12.53 -2.19 12.09
C LYS A 71 11.45 -2.19 11.03
N ASN A 72 10.19 -2.10 11.48
CA ASN A 72 9.03 -1.93 10.61
C ASN A 72 8.08 -0.88 11.21
N VAL A 73 7.01 -0.54 10.50
CA VAL A 73 5.85 0.16 11.07
C VAL A 73 5.05 -0.86 11.87
N GLU A 74 4.97 -0.62 13.18
CA GLU A 74 4.28 -1.51 14.13
C GLU A 74 2.89 -0.94 14.44
N ILE A 75 1.86 -1.74 14.22
CA ILE A 75 0.45 -1.30 14.25
C ILE A 75 -0.33 -2.06 15.30
N PHE A 76 -0.93 -1.33 16.23
CA PHE A 76 -1.82 -1.87 17.25
C PHE A 76 -3.27 -1.83 16.78
N LEU A 77 -4.01 -2.93 16.94
CA LEU A 77 -5.46 -2.95 16.74
C LEU A 77 -6.16 -2.78 18.09
N ALA A 78 -6.82 -1.64 18.30
CA ALA A 78 -7.69 -1.41 19.43
C ALA A 78 -9.08 -2.01 19.12
N ASN A 79 -9.16 -3.34 19.16
CA ASN A 79 -10.38 -4.11 18.87
C ASN A 79 -11.33 -4.03 20.05
N MET A 80 -12.44 -3.29 19.92
CA MET A 80 -13.38 -3.06 21.02
C MET A 80 -14.57 -4.02 20.95
N GLY A 81 -14.88 -4.62 22.10
CA GLY A 81 -15.97 -5.57 22.23
C GLY A 81 -15.65 -7.00 21.77
N PRO A 82 -16.65 -7.88 21.71
CA PRO A 82 -16.49 -9.28 21.29
C PRO A 82 -16.12 -9.39 19.80
N ILE A 83 -15.54 -10.53 19.41
CA ILE A 83 -15.06 -10.79 18.05
C ILE A 83 -16.07 -10.41 16.95
N PRO A 84 -17.36 -10.78 17.02
CA PRO A 84 -18.32 -10.41 15.97
C PRO A 84 -18.48 -8.89 15.78
N GLN A 85 -18.21 -8.10 16.80
CA GLN A 85 -18.36 -6.65 16.80
C GLN A 85 -17.21 -5.95 16.07
N HIS A 86 -15.97 -6.36 16.29
CA HIS A 86 -14.80 -5.66 15.72
C HIS A 86 -14.20 -6.36 14.50
N LYS A 87 -14.44 -7.66 14.30
CA LYS A 87 -13.69 -8.48 13.33
C LYS A 87 -13.70 -7.92 11.91
N ALA A 88 -14.85 -7.51 11.38
CA ALA A 88 -14.93 -7.01 10.00
C ALA A 88 -14.07 -5.77 9.78
N ARG A 89 -14.03 -4.86 10.76
CA ARG A 89 -13.21 -3.64 10.73
C ARG A 89 -11.73 -3.94 10.94
N ALA A 90 -11.43 -4.86 11.85
CA ALA A 90 -10.07 -5.32 12.10
C ALA A 90 -9.46 -6.01 10.86
N ASP A 91 -10.21 -6.92 10.21
CA ASP A 91 -9.77 -7.63 9.01
C ASP A 91 -9.54 -6.65 7.84
N PHE A 92 -10.46 -5.69 7.64
CA PHE A 92 -10.31 -4.65 6.62
C PHE A 92 -9.06 -3.79 6.88
N SER A 93 -8.90 -3.29 8.11
CA SER A 93 -7.75 -2.45 8.47
C SER A 93 -6.43 -3.21 8.36
N THR A 94 -6.41 -4.48 8.76
CA THR A 94 -5.26 -5.37 8.60
C THR A 94 -4.88 -5.50 7.13
N SER A 95 -5.83 -5.85 6.27
CA SER A 95 -5.59 -6.00 4.84
C SER A 95 -5.11 -4.70 4.19
N PHE A 96 -5.72 -3.57 4.57
CA PHE A 96 -5.36 -2.24 4.09
C PHE A 96 -3.90 -1.87 4.44
N LEU A 97 -3.50 -2.09 5.68
CA LEU A 97 -2.17 -1.70 6.19
C LEU A 97 -1.08 -2.70 5.77
N GLN A 98 -1.41 -3.98 5.62
CA GLN A 98 -0.49 -4.99 5.10
C GLN A 98 -0.15 -4.84 3.62
N VAL A 99 -0.89 -4.04 2.85
CA VAL A 99 -0.47 -3.64 1.50
C VAL A 99 0.91 -2.98 1.52
N GLY A 100 1.23 -2.22 2.58
CA GLY A 100 2.55 -1.60 2.79
C GLY A 100 3.59 -2.52 3.42
N GLU A 101 3.28 -3.79 3.65
CA GLU A 101 4.11 -4.78 4.40
C GLU A 101 4.39 -4.38 5.85
N PHE A 102 3.48 -3.61 6.45
CA PHE A 102 3.57 -3.23 7.86
C PHE A 102 3.20 -4.38 8.78
N SER A 103 3.74 -4.35 10.00
CA SER A 103 3.44 -5.35 11.04
C SER A 103 2.16 -4.98 11.77
N VAL A 104 1.10 -5.77 11.59
CA VAL A 104 -0.18 -5.58 12.28
C VAL A 104 -0.33 -6.62 13.37
N HIS A 105 -0.47 -6.16 14.61
CA HIS A 105 -0.57 -7.03 15.80
C HIS A 105 -2.02 -7.33 16.12
N LEU A 106 -2.40 -8.59 15.90
CA LEU A 106 -3.75 -9.09 16.12
C LEU A 106 -4.00 -9.39 17.59
N ASN A 107 -5.25 -9.21 18.04
CA ASN A 107 -5.73 -9.62 19.36
C ASN A 107 -7.21 -10.04 19.30
N ASN A 108 -7.70 -10.64 20.38
CA ASN A 108 -9.08 -11.16 20.46
C ASN A 108 -10.10 -10.10 20.89
N GLY A 109 -9.67 -8.85 21.00
CA GLY A 109 -10.53 -7.74 21.41
C GLY A 109 -10.58 -7.51 22.92
N PHE A 110 -10.93 -6.28 23.27
CA PHE A 110 -11.02 -5.82 24.66
C PHE A 110 -12.49 -5.73 25.06
N GLN A 111 -12.84 -6.44 26.12
CA GLN A 111 -14.19 -6.51 26.67
C GLN A 111 -14.19 -6.08 28.12
N ASP A 112 -15.33 -5.55 28.59
CA ASP A 112 -15.52 -5.21 29.98
C ASP A 112 -15.52 -6.46 30.86
N ASP A 113 -15.07 -6.31 32.11
CA ASP A 113 -15.32 -7.28 33.16
C ASP A 113 -16.76 -7.16 33.58
N GLU A 114 -17.37 -8.26 34.04
CA GLU A 114 -18.79 -8.33 34.42
C GLU A 114 -19.18 -7.26 35.47
N ASP A 115 -18.27 -6.98 36.40
CA ASP A 115 -18.49 -6.05 37.52
C ASP A 115 -17.87 -4.65 37.27
N LYS A 116 -17.26 -4.39 36.11
CA LYS A 116 -16.52 -3.13 35.86
C LYS A 116 -16.76 -2.58 34.44
N PRO A 117 -17.87 -1.87 34.19
CA PRO A 117 -18.11 -1.17 32.92
C PRO A 117 -16.98 -0.20 32.60
N GLY A 118 -16.54 -0.19 31.35
CA GLY A 118 -15.42 0.65 30.87
C GLY A 118 -14.03 0.06 31.11
N SER A 119 -13.91 -1.10 31.76
CA SER A 119 -12.61 -1.77 31.94
C SER A 119 -11.97 -2.17 30.62
N ARG A 120 -12.74 -2.34 29.55
CA ARG A 120 -12.23 -2.57 28.18
C ARG A 120 -11.26 -1.50 27.71
N TRP A 121 -11.50 -0.26 28.08
CA TRP A 121 -10.61 0.85 27.72
C TRP A 121 -9.29 0.81 28.48
N ASP A 122 -9.33 0.51 29.79
CA ASP A 122 -8.14 0.34 30.61
C ASP A 122 -7.24 -0.78 30.04
N LYS A 123 -7.84 -1.94 29.76
CA LYS A 123 -7.15 -3.10 29.18
C LYS A 123 -6.51 -2.77 27.82
N CYS A 124 -7.22 -2.03 26.97
CA CYS A 124 -6.73 -1.62 25.66
C CYS A 124 -5.52 -0.68 25.79
N VAL A 125 -5.60 0.32 26.67
CA VAL A 125 -4.50 1.27 26.91
C VAL A 125 -3.28 0.57 27.50
N GLU A 126 -3.46 -0.33 28.46
CA GLU A 126 -2.37 -1.10 29.04
C GLU A 126 -1.70 -2.03 28.02
N ALA A 127 -2.48 -2.66 27.13
CA ALA A 127 -1.94 -3.47 26.04
C ALA A 127 -1.12 -2.63 25.04
N LEU A 128 -1.57 -1.40 24.72
CA LEU A 128 -0.80 -0.47 23.88
C LEU A 128 0.52 -0.06 24.55
N LYS A 129 0.51 0.23 25.85
CA LYS A 129 1.69 0.59 26.65
C LYS A 129 2.72 -0.53 26.73
N ALA A 130 2.26 -1.78 26.76
CA ALA A 130 3.15 -2.94 26.84
C ALA A 130 4.09 -3.05 25.62
N GLY A 131 3.72 -2.44 24.48
CA GLY A 131 4.49 -2.49 23.25
C GLY A 131 4.25 -3.75 22.42
N CYS A 132 4.92 -3.84 21.28
CA CYS A 132 4.69 -4.90 20.28
C CYS A 132 5.55 -6.16 20.49
N ASP A 133 6.52 -6.11 21.39
CA ASP A 133 7.44 -7.21 21.69
C ASP A 133 7.80 -7.26 23.18
N ASP A 134 8.54 -8.31 23.58
CA ASP A 134 9.00 -8.51 24.97
C ASP A 134 9.94 -7.39 25.48
N LYS A 135 10.43 -6.53 24.59
CA LYS A 135 11.29 -5.39 24.94
C LYS A 135 10.49 -4.10 25.14
N GLY A 136 9.16 -4.14 24.95
CA GLY A 136 8.31 -2.98 25.04
C GLY A 136 8.49 -1.99 23.87
N THR A 137 8.84 -2.47 22.68
CA THR A 137 8.96 -1.62 21.49
C THR A 137 7.63 -0.91 21.23
N PRO A 138 7.60 0.42 21.16
CA PRO A 138 6.35 1.16 21.01
C PRO A 138 5.75 0.96 19.62
N TYR A 139 4.42 1.02 19.57
CA TYR A 139 3.68 1.06 18.31
C TYR A 139 3.82 2.43 17.61
N ASP A 140 3.85 2.42 16.29
CA ASP A 140 3.88 3.64 15.47
C ASP A 140 2.47 4.21 15.23
N CYS A 141 1.48 3.34 15.23
CA CYS A 141 0.09 3.75 15.11
C CYS A 141 -0.87 2.73 15.75
N ALA A 142 -2.09 3.17 15.98
CA ALA A 142 -3.18 2.32 16.43
C ALA A 142 -4.43 2.54 15.58
N VAL A 143 -5.28 1.51 15.50
CA VAL A 143 -6.57 1.56 14.79
C VAL A 143 -7.68 1.13 15.73
N ILE A 144 -8.64 2.00 16.01
CA ILE A 144 -9.84 1.64 16.78
C ILE A 144 -10.81 0.90 15.85
N CYS A 145 -11.12 -0.34 16.20
CA CYS A 145 -11.99 -1.24 15.42
C CYS A 145 -13.18 -1.66 16.26
N SER A 146 -14.39 -1.28 15.84
CA SER A 146 -15.67 -1.71 16.42
C SER A 146 -16.80 -1.49 15.41
N THR A 147 -18.03 -1.31 15.87
CA THR A 147 -19.19 -0.97 15.04
C THR A 147 -19.51 0.52 15.12
N ASP A 148 -20.25 1.03 14.13
CA ASP A 148 -20.69 2.43 14.12
C ASP A 148 -21.56 2.78 15.35
N ALA A 149 -22.29 1.80 15.88
CA ALA A 149 -23.15 1.98 17.04
C ALA A 149 -22.39 2.22 18.35
N THR A 150 -21.15 1.73 18.46
CA THR A 150 -20.34 1.84 19.68
C THR A 150 -19.34 2.98 19.64
N TYR A 151 -18.97 3.49 18.47
CA TYR A 151 -18.01 4.58 18.32
C TYR A 151 -18.39 5.86 19.06
N PRO A 152 -19.66 6.28 19.17
CA PRO A 152 -20.03 7.45 19.96
C PRO A 152 -19.64 7.35 21.44
N GLU A 153 -19.59 6.13 22.00
CA GLU A 153 -19.13 5.88 23.36
C GLU A 153 -17.62 5.62 23.42
N ASP A 154 -17.12 4.70 22.57
CA ASP A 154 -15.75 4.23 22.63
C ASP A 154 -14.73 5.30 22.23
N VAL A 155 -14.99 6.08 21.16
CA VAL A 155 -14.00 7.01 20.63
C VAL A 155 -13.70 8.15 21.61
N PRO A 156 -14.67 8.90 22.16
CA PRO A 156 -14.37 9.96 23.13
C PRO A 156 -13.70 9.46 24.41
N ALA A 157 -14.01 8.24 24.84
CA ALA A 157 -13.44 7.68 26.06
C ALA A 157 -12.02 7.12 25.87
N LEU A 158 -11.75 6.55 24.70
CA LEU A 158 -10.52 5.80 24.43
C LEU A 158 -9.48 6.60 23.65
N ALA A 159 -9.90 7.36 22.62
CA ALA A 159 -8.97 7.98 21.69
C ALA A 159 -7.98 8.96 22.36
N PRO A 160 -8.38 9.85 23.32
CA PRO A 160 -7.44 10.73 23.98
C PRO A 160 -6.34 9.96 24.74
N ARG A 161 -6.73 8.85 25.37
CA ARG A 161 -5.84 7.99 26.16
C ARG A 161 -4.85 7.23 25.29
N LEU A 162 -5.31 6.70 24.15
CA LEU A 162 -4.42 6.06 23.17
C LEU A 162 -3.46 7.08 22.56
N LYS A 163 -3.95 8.29 22.28
CA LYS A 163 -3.13 9.37 21.71
C LYS A 163 -2.03 9.83 22.66
N GLU A 164 -2.31 9.87 23.96
CA GLU A 164 -1.32 10.15 24.99
C GLU A 164 -0.17 9.13 24.98
N VAL A 165 -0.50 7.84 24.87
CA VAL A 165 0.50 6.76 24.80
C VAL A 165 1.28 6.77 23.49
N LEU A 166 0.58 6.97 22.37
CA LEU A 166 1.20 7.01 21.02
C LEU A 166 2.08 8.24 20.82
N GLY A 167 1.85 9.34 21.54
CA GLY A 167 2.57 10.58 21.35
C GLY A 167 2.47 11.11 19.92
N LYS A 168 3.57 11.02 19.16
CA LYS A 168 3.63 11.41 17.72
C LYS A 168 3.05 10.36 16.77
N GLY A 169 2.71 9.19 17.28
CA GLY A 169 2.09 8.11 16.48
C GLY A 169 0.73 8.52 15.93
N THR A 170 0.25 7.76 14.95
CA THR A 170 -1.02 8.04 14.27
C THR A 170 -2.14 7.20 14.83
N LEU A 171 -3.25 7.83 15.16
CA LEU A 171 -4.46 7.14 15.63
C LEU A 171 -5.52 7.14 14.52
N PHE A 172 -5.91 5.96 14.09
CA PHE A 172 -6.93 5.74 13.07
C PHE A 172 -8.25 5.28 13.69
N LEU A 173 -9.34 5.60 13.01
CA LEU A 173 -10.65 4.97 13.21
C LEU A 173 -10.99 4.10 12.00
N ALA A 174 -11.34 2.84 12.23
CA ALA A 174 -11.78 1.93 11.17
C ALA A 174 -13.21 2.22 10.78
N GLY A 175 -13.41 2.77 9.58
CA GLY A 175 -14.70 3.18 9.03
C GLY A 175 -14.73 4.64 8.63
N ALA A 176 -15.85 5.10 8.10
CA ALA A 176 -16.10 6.50 7.82
C ALA A 176 -16.91 7.09 8.99
N ALA A 177 -16.50 8.24 9.50
CA ALA A 177 -17.30 8.93 10.49
C ALA A 177 -18.59 9.50 9.85
N PRO A 178 -19.74 9.47 10.54
CA PRO A 178 -20.88 10.29 10.20
C PRO A 178 -20.46 11.78 10.18
N LYS A 179 -21.05 12.57 9.28
CA LYS A 179 -20.65 13.98 9.07
C LYS A 179 -20.73 14.84 10.35
N ASP A 180 -21.71 14.56 11.19
CA ASP A 180 -21.94 15.23 12.47
C ASP A 180 -20.99 14.76 13.58
N MET A 181 -20.36 13.59 13.45
CA MET A 181 -19.43 13.02 14.42
C MET A 181 -17.96 13.18 14.04
N GLU A 182 -17.66 13.51 12.80
CA GLU A 182 -16.27 13.60 12.34
C GLU A 182 -15.44 14.62 13.15
N ALA A 183 -16.00 15.80 13.39
CA ALA A 183 -15.34 16.84 14.19
C ALA A 183 -15.08 16.36 15.62
N VAL A 184 -16.07 15.72 16.23
CA VAL A 184 -15.97 15.16 17.60
C VAL A 184 -14.86 14.12 17.70
N TYR A 185 -14.77 13.22 16.69
CA TYR A 185 -13.74 12.19 16.70
C TYR A 185 -12.34 12.76 16.46
N ARG A 186 -12.22 13.77 15.60
CA ARG A 186 -10.93 14.47 15.42
C ARG A 186 -10.50 15.23 16.66
N GLU A 187 -11.41 15.89 17.36
CA GLU A 187 -11.13 16.56 18.65
C GLU A 187 -10.73 15.55 19.72
N ALA A 188 -11.30 14.34 19.73
CA ALA A 188 -10.90 13.26 20.60
C ALA A 188 -9.49 12.69 20.29
N GLY A 189 -8.88 13.04 19.15
CA GLY A 189 -7.53 12.62 18.79
C GLY A 189 -7.43 11.66 17.62
N ILE A 190 -8.52 11.39 16.88
CA ILE A 190 -8.44 10.62 15.64
C ILE A 190 -7.75 11.47 14.56
N ASP A 191 -6.63 10.98 14.05
CA ASP A 191 -5.88 11.65 13.00
C ASP A 191 -6.47 11.38 11.62
N GLU A 192 -6.92 10.12 11.34
CA GLU A 192 -7.40 9.72 10.02
C GLU A 192 -8.36 8.52 10.08
N PHE A 193 -9.11 8.31 9.01
CA PHE A 193 -10.13 7.25 8.89
C PHE A 193 -9.73 6.21 7.86
N ILE A 194 -9.78 4.93 8.24
CA ILE A 194 -9.55 3.80 7.32
C ILE A 194 -10.89 3.28 6.82
N SER A 195 -11.24 3.64 5.60
CA SER A 195 -12.48 3.22 4.96
C SER A 195 -12.26 2.92 3.47
N VAL A 196 -13.28 2.40 2.80
CA VAL A 196 -13.26 2.16 1.33
C VAL A 196 -13.08 3.44 0.50
N LYS A 197 -13.29 4.61 1.10
CA LYS A 197 -13.09 5.92 0.46
C LYS A 197 -11.70 6.50 0.73
N ALA A 198 -10.93 5.93 1.65
CA ALA A 198 -9.61 6.41 2.01
C ALA A 198 -8.61 6.15 0.88
N ASN A 199 -7.71 7.11 0.64
CA ASN A 199 -6.60 6.89 -0.28
C ASN A 199 -5.53 6.02 0.40
N CYS A 200 -5.56 4.72 0.08
CA CYS A 200 -4.66 3.74 0.66
C CYS A 200 -3.19 4.11 0.43
N TYR A 201 -2.83 4.52 -0.79
CA TYR A 201 -1.45 4.87 -1.11
C TYR A 201 -0.92 6.02 -0.26
N ASP A 202 -1.69 7.09 -0.13
CA ASP A 202 -1.26 8.29 0.62
C ASP A 202 -1.11 8.00 2.11
N ILE A 203 -2.03 7.21 2.69
CA ILE A 203 -1.95 6.80 4.09
C ILE A 203 -0.70 5.95 4.34
N LEU A 204 -0.44 4.96 3.48
CA LEU A 204 0.74 4.11 3.63
C LEU A 204 2.04 4.91 3.46
N ARG A 205 2.11 5.82 2.50
CA ARG A 205 3.26 6.72 2.31
C ARG A 205 3.48 7.64 3.50
N MET A 206 2.41 8.22 4.07
CA MET A 206 2.49 9.02 5.29
C MET A 206 3.11 8.22 6.45
N LEU A 207 2.70 6.98 6.65
CA LEU A 207 3.26 6.13 7.71
C LEU A 207 4.74 5.81 7.47
N GLN A 208 5.16 5.54 6.22
CA GLN A 208 6.57 5.36 5.87
C GLN A 208 7.40 6.61 6.17
N GLN A 209 6.89 7.80 5.79
CA GLN A 209 7.54 9.08 6.07
C GLN A 209 7.69 9.33 7.57
N LYS A 210 6.63 9.10 8.35
CA LYS A 210 6.68 9.23 9.82
C LYS A 210 7.67 8.27 10.46
N LYS A 211 7.84 7.07 9.90
CA LYS A 211 8.84 6.09 10.35
C LYS A 211 10.27 6.45 9.93
N GLY A 212 10.45 7.45 9.07
CA GLY A 212 11.76 7.87 8.55
C GLY A 212 12.30 6.97 7.45
N MET A 213 11.42 6.28 6.71
CA MET A 213 11.82 5.47 5.56
C MET A 213 12.25 6.38 4.41
N ARG A 214 13.31 5.96 3.68
CA ARG A 214 13.69 6.61 2.43
C ARG A 214 12.66 6.26 1.37
N ILE A 215 12.01 7.28 0.81
CA ILE A 215 11.03 7.11 -0.24
C ILE A 215 11.72 7.23 -1.59
N THR A 216 11.56 6.20 -2.42
CA THR A 216 12.00 6.24 -3.81
C THR A 216 11.00 7.10 -4.59
N GLU A 217 11.42 8.29 -5.03
CA GLU A 217 10.60 9.16 -5.87
C GLU A 217 10.26 8.49 -7.19
N GLU A 218 9.04 8.70 -7.67
CA GLU A 218 8.67 8.29 -9.02
C GLU A 218 9.45 9.17 -10.00
N GLU A 219 10.32 8.57 -10.80
CA GLU A 219 10.75 9.21 -12.04
C GLU A 219 9.53 9.27 -12.97
N VAL A 220 8.79 10.36 -12.89
CA VAL A 220 7.81 10.71 -13.92
C VAL A 220 8.62 11.12 -15.15
N LYS A 221 8.89 10.16 -16.02
CA LYS A 221 9.46 10.40 -17.34
C LYS A 221 8.37 10.50 -18.38
#